data_15080e848a943f7108aacc40f61cd2ba
#
_entry.id   15080e848a943f7108aacc40f61cd2ba
#
_cell.length_a   1.000
_cell.length_b   1.000
_cell.length_c   1.000
_cell.angle_alpha   90.00
_cell.angle_beta   90.00
_cell.angle_gamma   90.00
#
_symmetry.space_group_name_H-M   'P 1'
#
loop_
_entity.id
_entity.type
_entity.pdbx_description
1 polymer ?
#
loop_
_entity_poly.entity_id
_entity_poly.type
_entity_poly.pdbx_seq_one_letter_code
_entity_poly.pdbx_strand_id
1 'polypeptide(L)'
;MVRQLIPAMLLPDRLYVMVGRGGNGAAASGAGTAGPRSYVSIMANQTAAAYLISISGAADAAAGVAGTATTNAGGAAGTIATATAAYGHGLGLWVAVAGQAGGAGGAGTGGAGTAITWGGSGVPISGGAGGGGTPTANTDNAGGAITGAGLFPTISGGAAAAGAGNHGVKLQRNPLWATCGGSGGGTAGAAGTAGRGGDASYGSGGGGGGGGVTGGAGGRGGDGLVIIAAW
;
A
#
# COMPACT_ATOMS: atom_id res chain seq x y z
N MET A 1 7.80 -5.62 -3.97
CA MET A 1 8.81 -5.16 -4.97
C MET A 1 9.47 -6.37 -5.59
N VAL A 2 9.65 -6.36 -6.89
CA VAL A 2 10.39 -7.42 -7.60
C VAL A 2 11.49 -6.74 -8.41
N ARG A 3 12.68 -7.30 -8.38
CA ARG A 3 13.81 -6.90 -9.22
C ARG A 3 14.38 -8.15 -9.90
N GLN A 4 14.68 -8.06 -11.16
CA GLN A 4 15.27 -9.15 -11.92
C GLN A 4 16.30 -8.60 -12.91
N LEU A 5 17.43 -9.27 -13.02
CA LEU A 5 18.41 -9.06 -14.07
C LEU A 5 18.22 -10.16 -15.12
N ILE A 6 18.02 -9.78 -16.34
CA ILE A 6 17.81 -10.71 -17.46
C ILE A 6 18.80 -10.36 -18.56
N PRO A 7 19.60 -11.32 -19.05
CA PRO A 7 20.44 -11.08 -20.22
C PRO A 7 19.61 -10.69 -21.44
N ALA A 8 19.98 -9.61 -22.11
CA ALA A 8 19.23 -9.08 -23.24
C ALA A 8 18.98 -10.10 -24.36
N MET A 9 19.94 -11.02 -24.58
CA MET A 9 19.83 -12.09 -25.58
C MET A 9 18.67 -13.06 -25.36
N LEU A 10 18.10 -13.07 -24.14
CA LEU A 10 16.97 -13.94 -23.78
C LEU A 10 15.63 -13.20 -23.82
N LEU A 11 15.66 -11.93 -24.11
CA LEU A 11 14.45 -11.12 -24.22
C LEU A 11 13.98 -11.06 -25.68
N PRO A 12 12.66 -11.08 -25.92
CA PRO A 12 12.13 -10.82 -27.25
C PRO A 12 12.33 -9.34 -27.62
N ASP A 13 12.18 -9.02 -28.90
CA ASP A 13 12.31 -7.66 -29.41
C ASP A 13 11.30 -6.66 -28.78
N ARG A 14 10.26 -7.16 -28.14
CA ARG A 14 9.22 -6.36 -27.50
C ARG A 14 8.86 -6.89 -26.13
N LEU A 15 8.73 -5.97 -25.20
CA LEU A 15 8.18 -6.20 -23.86
C LEU A 15 6.87 -5.45 -23.71
N TYR A 16 5.90 -6.07 -23.08
CA TYR A 16 4.61 -5.48 -22.76
C TYR A 16 4.60 -5.11 -21.28
N VAL A 17 4.40 -3.83 -21.01
CA VAL A 17 4.45 -3.28 -19.66
C VAL A 17 3.07 -2.75 -19.28
N MET A 18 2.55 -3.20 -18.16
CA MET A 18 1.38 -2.61 -17.53
C MET A 18 1.75 -2.06 -16.15
N VAL A 19 1.36 -0.82 -15.93
CA VAL A 19 1.49 -0.16 -14.63
C VAL A 19 0.09 -0.01 -14.05
N GLY A 20 -0.17 -0.71 -12.98
CA GLY A 20 -1.47 -0.67 -12.30
C GLY A 20 -1.70 0.67 -11.62
N ARG A 21 -2.93 1.17 -11.65
CA ARG A 21 -3.35 2.33 -10.87
C ARG A 21 -3.59 1.94 -9.42
N GLY A 22 -3.30 2.82 -8.49
CA GLY A 22 -3.70 2.65 -7.11
C GLY A 22 -5.21 2.56 -6.97
N GLY A 23 -5.65 1.73 -6.05
CA GLY A 23 -7.08 1.62 -5.70
C GLY A 23 -7.60 2.93 -5.10
N ASN A 24 -8.89 3.20 -5.27
CA ASN A 24 -9.51 4.37 -4.64
C ASN A 24 -9.67 4.15 -3.15
N GLY A 25 -9.40 5.19 -2.37
CA GLY A 25 -9.78 5.24 -0.96
C GLY A 25 -11.30 5.09 -0.80
N ALA A 26 -11.73 4.58 0.34
CA ALA A 26 -13.15 4.50 0.67
C ALA A 26 -13.77 5.90 0.72
N ALA A 27 -15.02 6.02 0.28
CA ALA A 27 -15.86 7.11 0.77
C ALA A 27 -16.07 6.96 2.29
N ALA A 28 -16.57 8.01 2.94
CA ALA A 28 -16.92 7.94 4.36
C ALA A 28 -17.71 6.66 4.68
N SER A 29 -17.26 5.93 5.69
CA SER A 29 -17.90 4.66 6.15
C SER A 29 -17.94 3.51 5.13
N GLY A 30 -17.17 3.58 4.06
CA GLY A 30 -17.09 2.55 3.02
C GLY A 30 -15.77 1.77 2.99
N ALA A 31 -15.70 0.75 2.15
CA ALA A 31 -14.47 0.06 1.81
C ALA A 31 -13.80 0.70 0.58
N GLY A 32 -12.48 0.80 0.57
CA GLY A 32 -11.74 1.19 -0.62
C GLY A 32 -11.73 0.08 -1.67
N THR A 33 -11.24 0.39 -2.84
CA THR A 33 -11.10 -0.58 -3.93
C THR A 33 -9.65 -1.01 -4.09
N ALA A 34 -9.44 -2.25 -4.51
CA ALA A 34 -8.11 -2.71 -4.88
C ALA A 34 -7.65 -2.07 -6.20
N GLY A 35 -6.35 -1.86 -6.34
CA GLY A 35 -5.75 -1.49 -7.62
C GLY A 35 -5.38 -2.72 -8.46
N PRO A 36 -5.37 -2.61 -9.80
CA PRO A 36 -4.86 -3.67 -10.66
C PRO A 36 -3.35 -3.87 -10.48
N ARG A 37 -2.88 -5.04 -10.88
CA ARG A 37 -1.47 -5.41 -10.80
C ARG A 37 -0.59 -4.63 -11.79
N SER A 38 0.70 -4.59 -11.49
CA SER A 38 1.73 -4.15 -12.43
C SER A 38 2.53 -5.37 -12.91
N TYR A 39 2.87 -5.44 -14.19
CA TYR A 39 3.64 -6.54 -14.75
C TYR A 39 4.49 -6.12 -15.95
N VAL A 40 5.48 -6.94 -16.24
CA VAL A 40 6.22 -6.97 -17.50
C VAL A 40 6.01 -8.35 -18.11
N SER A 41 5.60 -8.41 -19.37
CA SER A 41 5.28 -9.64 -20.08
C SER A 41 6.00 -9.70 -21.42
N ILE A 42 6.26 -10.90 -21.89
CA ILE A 42 6.79 -11.18 -23.24
C ILE A 42 5.70 -11.28 -24.31
N MET A 43 4.44 -11.34 -23.91
CA MET A 43 3.29 -11.41 -24.80
C MET A 43 2.25 -10.38 -24.43
N ALA A 44 1.44 -9.95 -25.40
CA ALA A 44 0.36 -9.00 -25.18
C ALA A 44 -0.79 -9.56 -24.34
N ASN A 45 -0.93 -10.88 -24.27
CA ASN A 45 -1.95 -11.52 -23.46
C ASN A 45 -1.53 -11.54 -21.98
N GLN A 46 -2.52 -11.46 -21.11
CA GLN A 46 -2.32 -11.40 -19.65
C GLN A 46 -2.28 -12.80 -19.00
N THR A 47 -1.64 -13.77 -19.64
CA THR A 47 -1.52 -15.11 -19.07
C THR A 47 -0.30 -15.19 -18.13
N ALA A 48 -0.46 -15.89 -17.01
CA ALA A 48 0.61 -16.05 -16.04
C ALA A 48 1.90 -16.64 -16.63
N ALA A 49 1.78 -17.47 -17.65
CA ALA A 49 2.91 -18.08 -18.35
C ALA A 49 3.76 -17.09 -19.15
N ALA A 50 3.22 -15.93 -19.48
CA ALA A 50 3.91 -14.89 -20.25
C ALA A 50 4.58 -13.81 -19.40
N TYR A 51 4.39 -13.81 -18.08
CA TYR A 51 4.99 -12.81 -17.22
C TYR A 51 6.47 -13.07 -16.98
N LEU A 52 7.30 -12.06 -17.26
CA LEU A 52 8.67 -12.02 -16.76
C LEU A 52 8.67 -11.59 -15.29
N ILE A 53 7.92 -10.55 -14.99
CA ILE A 53 7.79 -9.98 -13.64
C ILE A 53 6.32 -9.62 -13.42
N SER A 54 5.76 -10.06 -12.33
CA SER A 54 4.43 -9.65 -11.89
C SER A 54 4.42 -9.40 -10.38
N ILE A 55 3.67 -8.39 -9.97
CA ILE A 55 3.39 -8.10 -8.57
C ILE A 55 1.91 -8.34 -8.35
N SER A 56 1.59 -9.24 -7.47
CA SER A 56 0.31 -9.82 -7.09
C SER A 56 -0.16 -11.04 -7.91
N GLY A 57 -0.87 -11.90 -7.22
CA GLY A 57 -1.27 -13.23 -7.68
C GLY A 57 -2.20 -13.24 -8.91
N ALA A 58 -2.64 -14.42 -9.29
CA ALA A 58 -3.27 -14.76 -10.56
C ALA A 58 -4.60 -14.05 -10.91
N ALA A 59 -5.10 -13.16 -10.09
CA ALA A 59 -6.30 -12.38 -10.38
C ALA A 59 -6.06 -10.90 -10.03
N ASP A 60 -6.63 -10.00 -10.81
CA ASP A 60 -6.53 -8.54 -10.64
C ASP A 60 -7.07 -8.02 -9.28
N ALA A 61 -7.57 -8.91 -8.45
CA ALA A 61 -8.33 -8.61 -7.24
C ALA A 61 -7.51 -8.50 -5.93
N ALA A 62 -6.20 -8.72 -5.93
CA ALA A 62 -5.49 -8.95 -4.67
C ALA A 62 -4.51 -7.85 -4.24
N ALA A 63 -4.49 -6.72 -4.88
CA ALA A 63 -3.64 -5.61 -4.46
C ALA A 63 -4.34 -4.78 -3.37
N GLY A 64 -4.16 -5.16 -2.13
CA GLY A 64 -4.60 -4.38 -0.98
C GLY A 64 -6.13 -4.35 -0.79
N VAL A 65 -6.65 -5.31 -0.03
CA VAL A 65 -8.05 -5.24 0.43
C VAL A 65 -8.16 -4.07 1.39
N ALA A 66 -9.03 -3.14 1.10
CA ALA A 66 -9.33 -2.05 2.00
C ALA A 66 -9.95 -2.57 3.30
N GLY A 67 -9.65 -1.94 4.42
CA GLY A 67 -10.35 -2.18 5.66
C GLY A 67 -11.84 -1.91 5.47
N THR A 68 -12.69 -2.78 5.99
CA THR A 68 -14.15 -2.61 5.92
C THR A 68 -14.65 -1.84 7.14
N ALA A 69 -15.80 -1.17 6.99
CA ALA A 69 -16.43 -0.46 8.11
C ALA A 69 -16.81 -1.38 9.29
N THR A 70 -16.97 -2.66 9.03
CA THR A 70 -17.37 -3.67 10.03
C THR A 70 -16.20 -4.48 10.59
N THR A 71 -15.09 -4.53 9.87
CA THR A 71 -13.85 -5.18 10.32
C THR A 71 -12.76 -4.12 10.30
N ASN A 72 -12.21 -3.81 11.44
CA ASN A 72 -11.11 -2.87 11.58
C ASN A 72 -9.78 -3.39 10.97
N ALA A 73 -9.84 -4.46 10.18
CA ALA A 73 -8.66 -5.08 9.59
C ALA A 73 -8.03 -4.14 8.54
N GLY A 74 -6.74 -3.98 8.61
CA GLY A 74 -5.97 -3.32 7.55
C GLY A 74 -5.99 -4.12 6.25
N GLY A 75 -5.73 -3.46 5.13
CA GLY A 75 -5.59 -4.12 3.84
C GLY A 75 -4.49 -5.18 3.85
N ALA A 76 -4.70 -6.30 3.19
CA ALA A 76 -3.69 -7.32 3.06
C ALA A 76 -2.47 -6.82 2.27
N ALA A 77 -1.30 -7.35 2.56
CA ALA A 77 -0.11 -7.11 1.74
C ALA A 77 -0.34 -7.64 0.32
N GLY A 78 0.17 -6.91 -0.66
CA GLY A 78 0.23 -7.42 -2.03
C GLY A 78 1.10 -8.68 -2.08
N THR A 79 0.59 -9.73 -2.72
CA THR A 79 1.34 -10.97 -2.92
C THR A 79 2.35 -10.80 -4.05
N ILE A 80 3.48 -11.47 -3.94
CA ILE A 80 4.45 -11.59 -5.02
C ILE A 80 4.05 -12.81 -5.83
N ALA A 81 3.68 -12.62 -7.10
CA ALA A 81 3.62 -13.75 -7.99
C ALA A 81 5.07 -14.20 -8.26
N THR A 82 5.36 -15.43 -7.95
CA THR A 82 6.57 -16.09 -8.43
C THR A 82 6.55 -16.01 -9.95
N ALA A 83 7.60 -15.46 -10.55
CA ALA A 83 7.78 -15.61 -11.99
C ALA A 83 7.67 -17.10 -12.31
N THR A 84 6.82 -17.41 -13.27
CA THR A 84 6.65 -18.81 -13.69
C THR A 84 8.00 -19.36 -14.08
N ALA A 85 8.27 -20.58 -13.71
CA ALA A 85 9.54 -21.29 -13.73
C ALA A 85 10.36 -21.22 -15.05
N ALA A 86 9.75 -20.78 -16.15
CA ALA A 86 10.40 -20.71 -17.44
C ALA A 86 11.49 -19.61 -17.55
N TYR A 87 11.37 -18.52 -16.85
CA TYR A 87 12.28 -17.37 -16.98
C TYR A 87 12.95 -16.93 -15.68
N GLY A 88 12.57 -17.50 -14.54
CA GLY A 88 12.85 -16.88 -13.23
C GLY A 88 14.08 -17.38 -12.50
N HIS A 89 14.52 -18.60 -12.69
CA HIS A 89 15.40 -19.23 -11.70
C HIS A 89 16.83 -19.52 -12.11
N GLY A 90 17.21 -19.29 -13.36
CA GLY A 90 18.51 -19.74 -13.85
C GLY A 90 19.53 -18.65 -14.19
N LEU A 91 19.16 -17.41 -14.31
CA LEU A 91 19.95 -16.48 -15.14
C LEU A 91 20.29 -15.13 -14.49
N GLY A 92 20.14 -14.95 -13.22
CA GLY A 92 20.52 -13.68 -12.62
C GLY A 92 19.94 -13.42 -11.23
N LEU A 93 20.25 -12.26 -10.70
CA LEU A 93 19.77 -11.82 -9.40
C LEU A 93 18.25 -11.63 -9.44
N TRP A 94 17.56 -12.49 -8.73
CA TRP A 94 16.14 -12.35 -8.42
C TRP A 94 15.98 -11.87 -7.00
N VAL A 95 15.31 -10.76 -6.82
CA VAL A 95 14.90 -10.28 -5.51
C VAL A 95 13.42 -10.01 -5.52
N ALA A 96 12.68 -10.70 -4.69
CA ALA A 96 11.27 -10.49 -4.49
C ALA A 96 11.00 -10.22 -3.01
N VAL A 97 10.44 -9.05 -2.71
CA VAL A 97 10.10 -8.65 -1.35
C VAL A 97 8.60 -8.33 -1.31
N ALA A 98 7.86 -9.05 -0.48
CA ALA A 98 6.46 -8.78 -0.22
C ALA A 98 6.30 -7.38 0.37
N GLY A 99 5.20 -6.72 0.10
CA GLY A 99 4.81 -5.50 0.80
C GLY A 99 4.41 -5.82 2.24
N GLN A 100 4.24 -4.80 3.05
CA GLN A 100 3.68 -4.92 4.37
C GLN A 100 2.16 -4.72 4.34
N ALA A 101 1.42 -5.49 5.15
CA ALA A 101 -0.01 -5.30 5.33
C ALA A 101 -0.31 -3.91 5.91
N GLY A 102 -1.49 -3.39 5.64
CA GLY A 102 -2.00 -2.17 6.23
C GLY A 102 -2.28 -2.33 7.73
N GLY A 103 -2.21 -1.24 8.48
CA GLY A 103 -2.57 -1.19 9.89
C GLY A 103 -4.08 -1.26 10.08
N ALA A 104 -4.52 -1.99 11.09
CA ALA A 104 -5.93 -2.04 11.47
C ALA A 104 -6.42 -0.66 11.96
N GLY A 105 -7.67 -0.34 11.67
CA GLY A 105 -8.36 0.79 12.28
C GLY A 105 -8.51 0.62 13.78
N GLY A 106 -8.70 1.71 14.51
CA GLY A 106 -9.03 1.65 15.92
C GLY A 106 -10.34 0.89 16.17
N ALA A 107 -10.43 0.21 17.32
CA ALA A 107 -11.62 -0.55 17.68
C ALA A 107 -12.88 0.34 17.77
N GLY A 108 -14.06 -0.24 17.55
CA GLY A 108 -15.34 0.46 17.67
C GLY A 108 -15.65 1.00 19.07
N THR A 109 -14.92 0.60 20.07
CA THR A 109 -14.96 1.09 21.45
C THR A 109 -14.00 2.25 21.72
N GLY A 110 -13.38 2.81 20.68
CA GLY A 110 -12.41 3.87 20.75
C GLY A 110 -10.97 3.34 20.84
N GLY A 111 -10.11 3.88 20.03
CA GLY A 111 -8.69 3.57 20.03
C GLY A 111 -7.97 4.28 18.89
N ALA A 112 -6.70 4.53 19.05
CA ALA A 112 -5.88 5.06 17.99
C ALA A 112 -5.76 4.02 16.84
N GLY A 113 -5.61 4.51 15.62
CA GLY A 113 -5.31 3.66 14.49
C GLY A 113 -3.96 2.98 14.65
N THR A 114 -3.85 1.75 14.15
CA THR A 114 -2.59 1.00 14.24
C THR A 114 -1.51 1.61 13.35
N ALA A 115 -0.39 1.94 13.95
CA ALA A 115 0.79 2.39 13.26
C ALA A 115 1.50 1.22 12.55
N ILE A 116 2.26 1.55 11.49
CA ILE A 116 3.10 0.61 10.76
C ILE A 116 4.54 1.07 10.83
N THR A 117 5.47 0.12 10.95
CA THR A 117 6.91 0.44 10.88
C THR A 117 7.42 0.27 9.45
N TRP A 118 7.80 1.37 8.82
CA TRP A 118 8.41 1.37 7.50
C TRP A 118 9.91 1.13 7.57
N GLY A 119 10.40 0.25 6.75
CA GLY A 119 11.81 -0.14 6.71
C GLY A 119 12.23 -1.12 7.80
N GLY A 120 11.31 -1.51 8.70
CA GLY A 120 11.52 -2.62 9.63
C GLY A 120 11.61 -3.95 8.88
N SER A 121 12.46 -4.86 9.35
CA SER A 121 12.66 -6.19 8.76
C SER A 121 13.09 -6.17 7.28
N GLY A 122 13.71 -5.08 6.80
CA GLY A 122 14.20 -4.99 5.42
C GLY A 122 13.12 -4.79 4.36
N VAL A 123 11.86 -4.51 4.75
CA VAL A 123 10.75 -4.29 3.81
C VAL A 123 10.75 -2.84 3.31
N PRO A 124 11.05 -2.58 2.04
CA PRO A 124 11.15 -1.21 1.50
C PRO A 124 9.80 -0.59 1.13
N ILE A 125 8.70 -1.34 1.24
CA ILE A 125 7.35 -0.89 0.88
C ILE A 125 6.41 -1.17 2.05
N SER A 126 5.77 -0.12 2.59
CA SER A 126 4.78 -0.27 3.66
C SER A 126 3.35 -0.24 3.13
N GLY A 127 2.42 -0.83 3.87
CA GLY A 127 0.99 -0.57 3.73
C GLY A 127 0.61 0.81 4.25
N GLY A 128 -0.66 1.16 4.21
CA GLY A 128 -1.21 2.34 4.87
C GLY A 128 -1.50 2.07 6.35
N ALA A 129 -1.39 3.08 7.20
CA ALA A 129 -1.74 2.95 8.61
C ALA A 129 -3.26 3.09 8.86
N GLY A 130 -3.74 2.52 9.94
CA GLY A 130 -5.16 2.53 10.30
C GLY A 130 -5.67 3.90 10.72
N GLY A 131 -6.93 4.21 10.46
CA GLY A 131 -7.62 5.36 11.02
C GLY A 131 -7.98 5.16 12.49
N GLY A 132 -8.23 6.25 13.23
CA GLY A 132 -8.74 6.19 14.59
C GLY A 132 -10.15 5.60 14.64
N GLY A 133 -10.43 4.78 15.64
CA GLY A 133 -11.76 4.16 15.84
C GLY A 133 -12.75 5.12 16.47
N THR A 134 -14.04 4.91 16.21
CA THR A 134 -15.13 5.73 16.79
C THR A 134 -15.18 5.54 18.30
N PRO A 135 -15.07 6.60 19.11
CA PRO A 135 -15.13 6.47 20.55
C PRO A 135 -16.57 6.23 21.02
N THR A 136 -16.74 5.36 22.01
CA THR A 136 -18.01 5.22 22.75
C THR A 136 -18.23 6.34 23.74
N ALA A 137 -17.19 7.04 24.15
CA ALA A 137 -17.20 8.22 24.98
C ALA A 137 -16.43 9.29 24.23
N ASN A 138 -17.00 10.36 23.90
CA ASN A 138 -16.55 11.60 23.27
C ASN A 138 -15.03 11.93 23.30
N THR A 139 -14.18 10.92 23.27
CA THR A 139 -12.72 11.01 23.27
C THR A 139 -12.21 10.85 21.86
N ASP A 140 -11.55 11.88 21.37
CA ASP A 140 -10.91 11.84 20.06
C ASP A 140 -9.65 10.99 20.08
N ASN A 141 -9.45 10.21 19.01
CA ASN A 141 -8.30 9.35 18.83
C ASN A 141 -7.51 9.73 17.59
N ALA A 142 -6.20 9.66 17.68
CA ALA A 142 -5.34 9.90 16.54
C ALA A 142 -5.38 8.75 15.52
N GLY A 143 -5.10 9.05 14.26
CA GLY A 143 -4.80 8.05 13.24
C GLY A 143 -3.43 7.42 13.45
N GLY A 144 -3.25 6.23 12.92
CA GLY A 144 -1.97 5.52 12.95
C GLY A 144 -0.88 6.21 12.14
N ALA A 145 0.32 6.23 12.65
CA ALA A 145 1.49 6.75 11.94
C ALA A 145 2.15 5.67 11.06
N ILE A 146 2.92 6.09 10.06
CA ILE A 146 3.94 5.26 9.44
C ILE A 146 5.26 5.60 10.13
N THR A 147 5.70 4.77 11.05
CA THR A 147 6.92 4.98 11.82
C THR A 147 8.13 4.62 10.98
N GLY A 148 8.99 5.57 10.74
CA GLY A 148 10.26 5.32 10.04
C GLY A 148 11.23 4.52 10.90
N ALA A 149 12.00 3.64 10.26
CA ALA A 149 13.11 2.92 10.88
C ALA A 149 14.42 3.32 10.20
N GLY A 150 15.41 3.68 11.00
CA GLY A 150 16.73 4.05 10.49
C GLY A 150 16.70 5.27 9.56
N LEU A 151 16.92 5.06 8.25
CA LEU A 151 16.97 6.13 7.24
C LEU A 151 15.60 6.62 6.76
N PHE A 152 14.53 5.98 7.21
CA PHE A 152 13.18 6.29 6.76
C PHE A 152 12.53 7.34 7.65
N PRO A 153 11.90 8.38 7.07
CA PRO A 153 11.20 9.37 7.87
C PRO A 153 9.93 8.77 8.51
N THR A 154 9.52 9.30 9.64
CA THR A 154 8.21 9.03 10.24
C THR A 154 7.17 9.94 9.62
N ILE A 155 6.05 9.37 9.20
CA ILE A 155 4.88 10.07 8.70
C ILE A 155 3.82 10.03 9.80
N SER A 156 3.55 11.16 10.44
CA SER A 156 2.60 11.23 11.54
C SER A 156 1.20 10.88 11.10
N GLY A 157 0.45 10.23 11.96
CA GLY A 157 -1.01 10.07 11.78
C GLY A 157 -1.74 11.40 11.90
N GLY A 158 -2.99 11.45 11.47
CA GLY A 158 -3.89 12.56 11.71
C GLY A 158 -4.08 12.77 13.21
N ALA A 159 -4.02 14.02 13.66
CA ALA A 159 -4.26 14.36 15.04
C ALA A 159 -5.70 13.95 15.46
N ALA A 160 -5.92 13.71 16.74
CA ALA A 160 -7.25 13.64 17.32
C ALA A 160 -8.05 14.91 16.96
N ALA A 161 -9.36 14.85 17.04
CA ALA A 161 -10.25 15.95 16.61
C ALA A 161 -10.17 16.22 15.08
N ALA A 162 -10.42 15.17 14.30
CA ALA A 162 -10.58 15.20 12.84
C ALA A 162 -9.33 15.56 12.03
N GLY A 163 -8.14 15.42 12.58
CA GLY A 163 -6.89 15.62 11.83
C GLY A 163 -6.78 14.68 10.64
N ALA A 164 -6.46 15.22 9.46
CA ALA A 164 -6.20 14.39 8.28
C ALA A 164 -4.85 13.65 8.42
N GLY A 165 -4.79 12.44 7.90
CA GLY A 165 -3.55 11.70 7.74
C GLY A 165 -2.64 12.34 6.68
N ASN A 166 -1.36 12.12 6.81
CA ASN A 166 -0.35 12.62 5.88
C ASN A 166 -0.11 11.63 4.74
N HIS A 167 0.25 12.17 3.58
CA HIS A 167 0.55 11.36 2.40
C HIS A 167 1.85 10.57 2.57
N GLY A 168 1.86 9.40 1.96
CA GLY A 168 3.05 8.57 1.87
C GLY A 168 4.15 9.24 1.03
N VAL A 169 5.38 8.91 1.34
CA VAL A 169 6.55 9.44 0.64
C VAL A 169 7.32 8.34 -0.06
N LYS A 170 8.11 8.73 -1.06
CA LYS A 170 9.11 7.87 -1.67
C LYS A 170 10.50 8.29 -1.21
N LEU A 171 11.34 7.33 -0.91
CA LEU A 171 12.76 7.53 -0.74
C LEU A 171 13.48 6.94 -1.94
N GLN A 172 14.20 7.79 -2.64
CA GLN A 172 15.03 7.38 -3.77
C GLN A 172 16.46 7.84 -3.51
N ARG A 173 17.26 6.92 -3.02
CA ARG A 173 18.71 7.11 -2.84
C ARG A 173 19.39 5.93 -3.51
N ASN A 174 20.17 6.16 -4.54
CA ASN A 174 20.85 5.08 -5.25
C ASN A 174 21.82 4.34 -4.31
N PRO A 175 21.71 3.00 -4.16
CA PRO A 175 20.82 2.06 -4.85
C PRO A 175 19.46 1.83 -4.14
N LEU A 176 19.15 2.56 -3.08
CA LEU A 176 17.95 2.34 -2.28
C LEU A 176 16.73 2.97 -2.93
N TRP A 177 15.71 2.18 -3.12
CA TRP A 177 14.36 2.59 -3.47
C TRP A 177 13.38 2.09 -2.43
N ALA A 178 12.62 2.99 -1.84
CA ALA A 178 11.60 2.64 -0.87
C ALA A 178 10.40 3.60 -0.94
N THR A 179 9.22 3.07 -0.63
CA THR A 179 7.96 3.84 -0.65
C THR A 179 7.14 3.49 0.57
N CYS A 180 6.36 4.43 1.08
CA CYS A 180 5.45 4.16 2.17
C CYS A 180 4.01 4.55 1.83
N GLY A 181 3.10 3.93 2.56
CA GLY A 181 1.68 4.20 2.54
C GLY A 181 1.32 5.54 3.16
N GLY A 182 0.08 5.93 3.05
CA GLY A 182 -0.49 7.06 3.76
C GLY A 182 -0.76 6.74 5.22
N SER A 183 -0.65 7.72 6.11
CA SER A 183 -1.03 7.59 7.50
C SER A 183 -2.54 7.70 7.72
N GLY A 184 -3.04 7.20 8.85
CA GLY A 184 -4.46 7.21 9.18
C GLY A 184 -4.99 8.59 9.55
N GLY A 185 -6.28 8.84 9.33
CA GLY A 185 -7.00 10.01 9.80
C GLY A 185 -7.42 9.87 11.27
N GLY A 186 -7.52 10.98 11.98
CA GLY A 186 -8.02 11.04 13.35
C GLY A 186 -9.54 11.02 13.42
N THR A 187 -10.08 10.67 14.59
CA THR A 187 -11.54 10.68 14.84
C THR A 187 -12.06 12.10 14.97
N ALA A 188 -13.34 12.28 14.72
CA ALA A 188 -14.08 13.44 15.18
C ALA A 188 -15.03 13.02 16.31
N GLY A 189 -15.09 13.83 17.35
CA GLY A 189 -16.03 13.64 18.46
C GLY A 189 -17.49 13.65 18.01
N ALA A 190 -18.41 13.72 18.95
CA ALA A 190 -19.86 13.43 18.81
C ALA A 190 -20.63 14.15 17.69
N ALA A 191 -20.04 15.09 16.99
CA ALA A 191 -20.79 15.90 16.00
C ALA A 191 -20.00 16.25 14.72
N GLY A 192 -18.81 15.71 14.51
CA GLY A 192 -17.91 16.13 13.45
C GLY A 192 -17.69 15.10 12.34
N THR A 193 -17.16 15.56 11.21
CA THR A 193 -16.60 14.72 10.15
C THR A 193 -15.18 14.34 10.52
N ALA A 194 -14.87 13.06 10.56
CA ALA A 194 -13.55 12.57 10.91
C ALA A 194 -12.50 12.87 9.82
N GLY A 195 -11.24 12.85 10.21
CA GLY A 195 -10.12 13.10 9.33
C GLY A 195 -9.98 12.06 8.23
N ARG A 196 -9.63 12.50 7.03
CA ARG A 196 -9.32 11.65 5.90
C ARG A 196 -7.98 10.93 6.12
N GLY A 197 -7.85 9.70 5.65
CA GLY A 197 -6.55 9.03 5.54
C GLY A 197 -5.66 9.64 4.47
N GLY A 198 -4.35 9.57 4.64
CA GLY A 198 -3.36 10.03 3.67
C GLY A 198 -3.27 9.13 2.43
N ASP A 199 -3.00 9.71 1.27
CA ASP A 199 -2.76 8.95 0.04
C ASP A 199 -1.38 8.28 0.07
N ALA A 200 -1.23 7.20 -0.61
CA ALA A 200 0.01 6.43 -0.68
C ALA A 200 0.99 6.94 -1.74
N SER A 201 2.26 6.62 -1.56
CA SER A 201 3.27 6.66 -2.62
C SER A 201 3.23 5.37 -3.46
N TYR A 202 4.09 5.25 -4.49
CA TYR A 202 4.10 4.15 -5.45
C TYR A 202 4.07 2.75 -4.80
N GLY A 203 3.17 1.90 -5.23
CA GLY A 203 3.06 0.52 -4.84
C GLY A 203 2.65 0.28 -3.39
N SER A 204 2.23 1.33 -2.67
CA SER A 204 1.88 1.28 -1.25
C SER A 204 0.39 1.44 -1.03
N GLY A 205 -0.10 1.14 0.17
CA GLY A 205 -1.51 1.28 0.54
C GLY A 205 -1.85 2.66 1.09
N GLY A 206 -3.05 3.17 0.79
CA GLY A 206 -3.58 4.40 1.39
C GLY A 206 -3.90 4.22 2.87
N GLY A 207 -3.88 5.29 3.64
CA GLY A 207 -4.25 5.30 5.05
C GLY A 207 -5.76 5.16 5.26
N GLY A 208 -6.17 4.59 6.38
CA GLY A 208 -7.56 4.52 6.80
C GLY A 208 -8.12 5.89 7.19
N GLY A 209 -9.39 6.16 6.90
CA GLY A 209 -10.10 7.32 7.43
C GLY A 209 -10.44 7.15 8.92
N GLY A 210 -10.55 8.23 9.66
CA GLY A 210 -10.97 8.20 11.06
C GLY A 210 -12.46 7.87 11.24
N GLY A 211 -12.82 7.35 12.39
CA GLY A 211 -14.19 7.12 12.82
C GLY A 211 -14.86 8.37 13.35
N GLY A 212 -16.18 8.49 13.23
CA GLY A 212 -16.99 9.60 13.70
C GLY A 212 -18.45 9.39 13.30
N VAL A 213 -19.33 10.32 13.65
CA VAL A 213 -20.74 10.35 13.18
C VAL A 213 -20.73 10.36 11.64
N THR A 214 -19.89 11.17 11.04
CA THR A 214 -19.51 11.05 9.65
C THR A 214 -18.05 10.58 9.60
N GLY A 215 -17.84 9.33 9.19
CA GLY A 215 -16.50 8.78 9.06
C GLY A 215 -15.65 9.53 8.04
N GLY A 216 -14.35 9.56 8.23
CA GLY A 216 -13.39 10.09 7.27
C GLY A 216 -13.23 9.17 6.05
N ALA A 217 -12.97 9.76 4.90
CA ALA A 217 -12.62 9.00 3.71
C ALA A 217 -11.25 8.34 3.88
N GLY A 218 -11.06 7.16 3.34
CA GLY A 218 -9.75 6.54 3.22
C GLY A 218 -8.85 7.24 2.19
N GLY A 219 -7.56 7.11 2.32
CA GLY A 219 -6.57 7.57 1.36
C GLY A 219 -6.52 6.65 0.12
N ARG A 220 -6.11 7.21 -1.03
CA ARG A 220 -5.91 6.44 -2.25
C ARG A 220 -4.65 5.58 -2.13
N GLY A 221 -4.70 4.35 -2.68
CA GLY A 221 -3.50 3.53 -2.87
C GLY A 221 -2.56 4.14 -3.92
N GLY A 222 -1.27 3.86 -3.78
CA GLY A 222 -0.26 4.32 -4.72
C GLY A 222 -0.28 3.58 -6.05
N ASP A 223 -0.02 4.29 -7.14
CA ASP A 223 0.12 3.68 -8.46
C ASP A 223 1.33 2.73 -8.47
N GLY A 224 1.31 1.76 -9.37
CA GLY A 224 2.47 0.91 -9.61
C GLY A 224 3.66 1.69 -10.18
N LEU A 225 4.80 1.05 -10.23
CA LEU A 225 6.00 1.59 -10.87
C LEU A 225 6.77 0.45 -11.53
N VAL A 226 7.14 0.63 -12.77
CA VAL A 226 8.04 -0.27 -13.51
C VAL A 226 9.25 0.53 -13.97
N ILE A 227 10.44 0.06 -13.68
CA ILE A 227 11.70 0.64 -14.14
C ILE A 227 12.44 -0.43 -14.94
N ILE A 228 12.75 -0.12 -16.18
CA ILE A 228 13.58 -0.95 -17.06
C ILE A 228 14.86 -0.17 -17.33
N ALA A 229 15.99 -0.76 -17.02
CA ALA A 229 17.30 -0.21 -17.33
C ALA A 229 18.08 -1.22 -18.19
N ALA A 230 18.74 -0.73 -19.22
CA ALA A 230 19.65 -1.51 -20.06
C ALA A 230 21.02 -0.83 -20.03
N TRP A 231 22.10 -1.63 -20.00
CA TRP A 231 23.50 -1.19 -20.04
C TRP A 231 24.35 -2.17 -20.84
#